data_645b9942f7ffb6c453404dead529a3cb
#
_entry.id   645b9942f7ffb6c453404dead529a3cb
#
_cell.length_a   1.000
_cell.length_b   1.000
_cell.length_c   1.000
_cell.angle_alpha   90.00
_cell.angle_beta   90.00
_cell.angle_gamma   90.00
#
_symmetry.space_group_name_H-M   'P 1'
#
loop_
_entity.id
_entity.type
_entity.pdbx_description
1 polymer ?
#
loop_
_entity_poly.entity_id
_entity_poly.type
_entity_poly.pdbx_seq_one_letter_code
_entity_poly.pdbx_strand_id
1 'polypeptide(L)'
;MNKNTFTYKKSGVDIKSADKFVNFISSNTSKKKQKKSFNNIGGFGSISNIPKDIKNPKIVACTDGVGTKIEIANSLNKYDTIGIDLVAMSVNDLIVQGA
;
A
#
# COMPACT_ATOMS: atom_id res chain seq x y z
N MET A 1 -31.96 27.76 8.77
CA MET A 1 -31.38 27.15 7.54
C MET A 1 -30.19 26.29 7.94
N ASN A 2 -30.36 24.97 8.04
CA ASN A 2 -29.26 24.06 8.28
C ASN A 2 -28.39 23.99 7.01
N LYS A 3 -27.26 24.70 6.99
CA LYS A 3 -26.26 24.52 5.96
C LYS A 3 -25.69 23.10 6.12
N ASN A 4 -26.11 22.18 5.27
CA ASN A 4 -25.42 20.87 5.12
C ASN A 4 -24.01 21.15 4.63
N THR A 5 -23.08 21.34 5.56
CA THR A 5 -21.66 21.49 5.24
C THR A 5 -21.11 20.12 4.90
N PHE A 6 -20.79 19.90 3.64
CA PHE A 6 -20.04 18.74 3.18
C PHE A 6 -18.60 18.85 3.70
N THR A 7 -18.10 17.80 4.32
CA THR A 7 -16.71 17.72 4.77
C THR A 7 -16.13 16.40 4.33
N TYR A 8 -14.82 16.32 4.12
CA TYR A 8 -14.12 15.08 3.80
C TYR A 8 -14.48 13.96 4.78
N LYS A 9 -14.52 14.25 6.06
CA LYS A 9 -14.88 13.28 7.10
C LYS A 9 -16.30 12.72 6.95
N LYS A 10 -17.28 13.57 6.63
CA LYS A 10 -18.67 13.13 6.37
C LYS A 10 -18.79 12.29 5.09
N SER A 11 -17.87 12.47 4.15
CA SER A 11 -17.78 11.68 2.91
C SER A 11 -16.94 10.41 3.05
N GLY A 12 -16.58 10.00 4.28
CA GLY A 12 -15.81 8.79 4.53
C GLY A 12 -14.28 8.96 4.46
N VAL A 13 -13.79 10.20 4.27
CA VAL A 13 -12.35 10.48 4.19
C VAL A 13 -11.89 11.11 5.52
N ASP A 14 -11.27 10.31 6.38
CA ASP A 14 -10.66 10.79 7.62
C ASP A 14 -9.15 10.99 7.44
N ILE A 15 -8.75 12.23 7.13
CA ILE A 15 -7.35 12.60 6.89
C ILE A 15 -6.47 12.27 8.11
N LYS A 16 -6.95 12.53 9.34
CA LYS A 16 -6.19 12.25 10.56
C LYS A 16 -5.92 10.76 10.75
N SER A 17 -6.87 9.91 10.38
CA SER A 17 -6.68 8.44 10.43
C SER A 17 -5.72 7.98 9.35
N ALA A 18 -5.77 8.58 8.15
CA ALA A 18 -4.81 8.31 7.09
C ALA A 18 -3.39 8.70 7.50
N ASP A 19 -3.20 9.90 8.08
CA ASP A 19 -1.89 10.35 8.57
C ASP A 19 -1.32 9.42 9.66
N LYS A 20 -2.16 8.96 10.60
CA LYS A 20 -1.74 7.99 11.61
C LYS A 20 -1.28 6.69 11.00
N PHE A 21 -1.98 6.21 9.99
CA PHE A 21 -1.62 4.98 9.28
C PHE A 21 -0.32 5.13 8.51
N VAL A 22 -0.11 6.23 7.80
CA VAL A 22 1.15 6.54 7.10
C VAL A 22 2.32 6.60 8.09
N ASN A 23 2.14 7.26 9.24
CA ASN A 23 3.16 7.32 10.28
C ASN A 23 3.47 5.94 10.88
N PHE A 24 2.46 5.10 11.08
CA PHE A 24 2.64 3.71 11.52
C PHE A 24 3.49 2.92 10.52
N ILE A 25 3.17 2.97 9.23
CA ILE A 25 3.95 2.29 8.18
C ILE A 25 5.39 2.82 8.18
N SER A 26 5.57 4.14 8.17
CA SER A 26 6.88 4.78 8.17
C SER A 26 7.75 4.33 9.35
N SER A 27 7.18 4.28 10.56
CA SER A 27 7.91 3.86 11.76
C SER A 27 8.34 2.39 11.73
N ASN A 28 7.56 1.52 11.09
CA ASN A 28 7.86 0.09 10.98
C ASN A 28 8.88 -0.22 9.88
N THR A 29 8.86 0.55 8.78
CA THR A 29 9.79 0.36 7.67
C THR A 29 11.16 0.99 7.92
N SER A 30 11.23 2.10 8.65
CA SER A 30 12.49 2.79 8.99
C SER A 30 13.44 1.96 9.87
N LYS A 31 12.93 0.92 10.54
CA LYS A 31 13.76 0.01 11.37
C LYS A 31 14.67 -0.90 10.55
N LYS A 32 14.35 -1.15 9.28
CA LYS A 32 15.25 -1.85 8.37
C LYS A 32 16.13 -0.81 7.68
N LYS A 33 17.33 -0.55 8.25
CA LYS A 33 18.35 0.35 7.69
C LYS A 33 18.77 -0.11 6.28
N GLN A 34 18.01 0.22 5.26
CA GLN A 34 18.52 0.21 3.90
C GLN A 34 19.22 1.56 3.68
N LYS A 35 20.55 1.54 3.75
CA LYS A 35 21.40 2.66 3.32
C LYS A 35 21.03 2.97 1.87
N LYS A 36 20.46 4.15 1.60
CA LYS A 36 20.07 4.71 0.29
C LYS A 36 18.66 4.37 -0.23
N SER A 37 17.67 4.17 0.61
CA SER A 37 16.28 4.17 0.16
C SER A 37 15.73 5.61 0.18
N PHE A 38 15.09 6.03 -0.90
CA PHE A 38 14.27 7.24 -0.90
C PHE A 38 13.10 7.03 0.07
N ASN A 39 12.76 8.05 0.85
CA ASN A 39 11.57 7.99 1.70
C ASN A 39 10.32 8.26 0.82
N ASN A 40 9.74 7.18 0.29
CA ASN A 40 8.59 7.25 -0.62
C ASN A 40 7.25 7.13 0.12
N ILE A 41 7.26 6.99 1.45
CA ILE A 41 6.04 6.75 2.22
C ILE A 41 5.26 8.05 2.39
N GLY A 42 3.99 8.03 2.00
CA GLY A 42 3.09 9.19 2.08
C GLY A 42 3.14 10.13 0.87
N GLY A 43 3.99 9.86 -0.13
CA GLY A 43 4.02 10.59 -1.40
C GLY A 43 3.00 10.05 -2.42
N PHE A 44 2.74 10.82 -3.47
CA PHE A 44 1.85 10.42 -4.58
C PHE A 44 2.51 9.53 -5.63
N GLY A 45 3.82 9.31 -5.51
CA GLY A 45 4.58 8.48 -6.43
C GLY A 45 5.71 7.75 -5.72
N SER A 46 6.27 6.76 -6.38
CA SER A 46 7.41 6.00 -5.90
C SER A 46 8.65 6.29 -6.71
N ILE A 47 9.79 6.43 -6.03
CA ILE A 47 11.11 6.56 -6.66
C ILE A 47 11.88 5.28 -6.36
N SER A 48 12.36 4.63 -7.40
CA SER A 48 13.16 3.41 -7.28
C SER A 48 14.43 3.51 -8.12
N ASN A 49 15.52 2.99 -7.58
CA ASN A 49 16.75 2.84 -8.34
C ASN A 49 16.67 1.65 -9.27
N ILE A 50 17.17 1.82 -10.49
CA ILE A 50 17.35 0.70 -11.40
C ILE A 50 18.66 -0.01 -11.00
N PRO A 51 18.69 -1.34 -10.83
CA PRO A 51 19.90 -2.09 -10.55
C PRO A 51 20.96 -1.88 -11.65
N LYS A 52 22.19 -1.57 -11.26
CA LYS A 52 23.29 -1.28 -12.21
C LYS A 52 24.03 -2.52 -12.68
N ASP A 53 23.94 -3.57 -11.92
CA ASP A 53 24.58 -4.90 -12.12
C ASP A 53 23.76 -5.83 -13.05
N ILE A 54 22.56 -5.43 -13.42
CA ILE A 54 21.70 -6.18 -14.32
C ILE A 54 21.79 -5.60 -15.74
N LYS A 55 22.18 -6.42 -16.70
CA LYS A 55 22.19 -6.03 -18.12
C LYS A 55 20.76 -5.90 -18.65
N ASN A 56 20.42 -4.72 -19.18
CA ASN A 56 19.09 -4.41 -19.71
C ASN A 56 17.96 -4.68 -18.69
N PRO A 57 17.99 -4.03 -17.51
CA PRO A 57 16.99 -4.25 -16.47
C PRO A 57 15.61 -3.86 -16.96
N LYS A 58 14.62 -4.67 -16.60
CA LYS A 58 13.20 -4.37 -16.80
C LYS A 58 12.53 -4.21 -15.44
N ILE A 59 11.62 -3.26 -15.33
CA ILE A 59 10.80 -3.10 -14.14
C ILE A 59 9.45 -3.71 -14.47
N VAL A 60 9.02 -4.68 -13.66
CA VAL A 60 7.67 -5.21 -13.67
C VAL A 60 6.97 -4.68 -12.42
N ALA A 61 5.82 -4.06 -12.61
CA ALA A 61 5.04 -3.50 -11.51
C ALA A 61 3.59 -3.93 -11.66
N CYS A 62 2.98 -4.27 -10.54
CA CYS A 62 1.54 -4.53 -10.46
C CYS A 62 0.95 -3.74 -9.29
N THR A 63 -0.34 -3.54 -9.33
CA THR A 63 -1.12 -2.98 -8.23
C THR A 63 -2.52 -3.56 -8.29
N ASP A 64 -2.97 -4.09 -7.17
CA ASP A 64 -4.30 -4.67 -7.05
C ASP A 64 -4.79 -4.58 -5.60
N GLY A 65 -6.11 -4.77 -5.40
CA GLY A 65 -6.75 -4.83 -4.10
C GLY A 65 -7.24 -6.25 -3.80
N VAL A 66 -7.43 -6.56 -2.51
CA VAL A 66 -7.90 -7.90 -2.09
C VAL A 66 -9.28 -8.27 -2.63
N GLY A 67 -10.08 -7.25 -3.05
CA GLY A 67 -11.39 -7.47 -3.63
C GLY A 67 -12.42 -8.01 -2.62
N THR A 68 -13.23 -8.98 -3.04
CA THR A 68 -14.37 -9.50 -2.27
C THR A 68 -13.99 -10.22 -0.97
N LYS A 69 -12.73 -10.66 -0.80
CA LYS A 69 -12.25 -11.23 0.48
C LYS A 69 -12.33 -10.24 1.63
N ILE A 70 -12.25 -8.92 1.36
CA ILE A 70 -12.42 -7.89 2.38
C ILE A 70 -13.82 -7.93 2.99
N GLU A 71 -14.85 -8.22 2.20
CA GLU A 71 -16.23 -8.38 2.70
C GLU A 71 -16.34 -9.54 3.70
N ILE A 72 -15.65 -10.65 3.41
CA ILE A 72 -15.59 -11.80 4.32
C ILE A 72 -14.84 -11.42 5.60
N ALA A 73 -13.69 -10.76 5.47
CA ALA A 73 -12.90 -10.29 6.61
C ALA A 73 -13.72 -9.34 7.50
N ASN A 74 -14.48 -8.43 6.89
CA ASN A 74 -15.37 -7.50 7.61
C ASN A 74 -16.49 -8.25 8.32
N SER A 75 -17.14 -9.20 7.66
CA SER A 75 -18.26 -9.96 8.25
C SER A 75 -17.81 -10.82 9.43
N LEU A 76 -16.59 -11.33 9.39
CA LEU A 76 -15.98 -12.14 10.46
C LEU A 76 -15.20 -11.32 11.48
N ASN A 77 -15.03 -10.02 11.25
CA ASN A 77 -14.16 -9.13 12.04
C ASN A 77 -12.73 -9.69 12.20
N LYS A 78 -12.21 -10.32 11.13
CA LYS A 78 -10.93 -11.01 11.12
C LYS A 78 -10.01 -10.45 10.02
N TYR A 79 -8.95 -9.76 10.41
CA TYR A 79 -8.06 -9.02 9.48
C TYR A 79 -6.61 -9.49 9.52
N ASP A 80 -6.27 -10.41 10.39
CA ASP A 80 -4.89 -10.85 10.67
C ASP A 80 -4.22 -11.57 9.49
N THR A 81 -4.99 -12.13 8.56
CA THR A 81 -4.49 -12.86 7.39
C THR A 81 -4.67 -12.12 6.06
N ILE A 82 -5.48 -11.07 6.02
CA ILE A 82 -5.85 -10.41 4.75
C ILE A 82 -4.67 -9.77 4.03
N GLY A 83 -3.64 -9.33 4.79
CA GLY A 83 -2.40 -8.81 4.22
C GLY A 83 -1.55 -9.88 3.52
N ILE A 84 -1.65 -11.14 3.95
CA ILE A 84 -0.99 -12.27 3.29
C ILE A 84 -1.62 -12.49 1.91
N ASP A 85 -2.94 -12.46 1.81
CA ASP A 85 -3.67 -12.56 0.55
C ASP A 85 -3.28 -11.45 -0.42
N LEU A 86 -3.21 -10.20 0.07
CA LEU A 86 -2.82 -9.04 -0.73
C LEU A 86 -1.43 -9.21 -1.36
N VAL A 87 -0.45 -9.62 -0.56
CA VAL A 87 0.92 -9.85 -1.04
C VAL A 87 0.97 -11.04 -1.99
N ALA A 88 0.30 -12.14 -1.65
CA ALA A 88 0.33 -13.37 -2.45
C ALA A 88 -0.23 -13.15 -3.85
N MET A 89 -1.36 -12.46 -4.01
CA MET A 89 -1.94 -12.22 -5.33
C MET A 89 -1.04 -11.28 -6.16
N SER A 90 -0.49 -10.21 -5.59
CA SER A 90 0.43 -9.33 -6.31
C SER A 90 1.71 -10.05 -6.72
N VAL A 91 2.26 -10.91 -5.85
CA VAL A 91 3.45 -11.73 -6.17
C VAL A 91 3.15 -12.72 -7.30
N ASN A 92 1.99 -13.37 -7.28
CA ASN A 92 1.59 -14.30 -8.34
C ASN A 92 1.51 -13.60 -9.70
N ASP A 93 0.92 -12.40 -9.75
CA ASP A 93 0.85 -11.61 -10.98
C ASP A 93 2.23 -11.25 -11.54
N LEU A 94 3.18 -10.93 -10.67
CA LEU A 94 4.56 -10.65 -11.09
C LEU A 94 5.28 -11.91 -11.59
N ILE A 95 5.12 -13.04 -10.90
CA ILE A 95 5.78 -14.32 -11.27
C ILE A 95 5.32 -14.79 -12.66
N VAL A 96 4.04 -14.68 -12.99
CA VAL A 96 3.54 -15.10 -14.32
C VAL A 96 4.06 -14.20 -15.46
N GLN A 97 4.55 -12.99 -15.13
CA GLN A 97 5.26 -12.12 -16.08
C GLN A 97 6.75 -12.45 -16.20
N GLY A 98 7.25 -13.40 -15.42
CA GLY A 98 8.65 -13.80 -15.40
C GLY A 98 9.56 -12.90 -14.55
N ALA A 99 8.99 -12.22 -13.57
CA ALA A 99 9.74 -11.40 -12.62
C ALA A 99 10.31 -12.23 -11.45
#